data_9abb7cff19120281c1ea258fc449b07d
#
_entry.id   9abb7cff19120281c1ea258fc449b07d
#
_cell.length_a   1.000
_cell.length_b   1.000
_cell.length_c   1.000
_cell.angle_alpha   90.00
_cell.angle_beta   90.00
_cell.angle_gamma   90.00
#
_symmetry.space_group_name_H-M   'P 1'
#
loop_
_entity.id
_entity.type
_entity.pdbx_description
1 polymer ?
#
loop_
_entity_poly.entity_id
_entity_poly.type
_entity_poly.pdbx_seq_one_letter_code
_entity_poly.pdbx_strand_id
1 'polypeptide(L)'
;MKRLALLISVILLLTIMVSPGGAAAADTDSFSYVPAATEGLVAGVPYVWQEVNGLCAWAATSVAFQSAGVPLDLHDILAVTSVGYSFAYLNYNDTMLMYPGTIYMQAEPSQFAANLYGLNMTVYMDSSTPGVDQLVEVWQGRGISVHLLDGEAEAFDLMRSTIDEGYPLLLSVDPAWLPARDYDFLRAQGLSGGGHGILVVGYDDAAGNATIIDPGVGSFGDEYGYPVDGRGNYTPISYTALANAWSGRYFISMLFKPGGDAPTDRSALLGPYVRDRILGAPAAYEASPDTVVLWSFGEAAFRALGADYSRQGLTNYLDIFTGMDGEREFKASLILFLGLGLEAQVTLQYLSFRAALYRLPDLMPEIDLEGFVSAGASSLLHFEELADNDTLLYPGNLTVYDGFVSSTFRAMADEFNSTGDLESVMNQYEDELSTITTHLLGIADSWLAAGNALAEIWPNNLFVIYGPWIAVASFGVGALVVAAIVWIRRTPSQ
;
A
#
# COMPACT_ATOMS: atom_id res chain seq x y z
N MET A 1 23.44 11.51 -0.32
CA MET A 1 22.39 11.56 -1.33
C MET A 1 22.30 10.30 -2.19
N LYS A 2 23.34 9.87 -2.94
CA LYS A 2 23.25 8.64 -3.77
C LYS A 2 22.95 7.36 -2.96
N ARG A 3 23.47 7.21 -1.72
CA ARG A 3 23.20 6.05 -0.86
C ARG A 3 21.82 6.13 -0.18
N LEU A 4 21.32 7.33 0.09
CA LEU A 4 19.95 7.54 0.58
C LEU A 4 18.92 7.23 -0.51
N ALA A 5 19.15 7.68 -1.75
CA ALA A 5 18.34 7.30 -2.90
C ALA A 5 18.36 5.78 -3.12
N LEU A 6 19.50 5.11 -2.93
CA LEU A 6 19.62 3.65 -3.01
C LEU A 6 18.83 2.97 -1.87
N LEU A 7 18.88 3.51 -0.64
CA LEU A 7 18.13 2.98 0.50
C LEU A 7 16.62 3.17 0.29
N ILE A 8 16.19 4.35 -0.15
CA ILE A 8 14.79 4.64 -0.49
C ILE A 8 14.34 3.76 -1.67
N SER A 9 15.18 3.58 -2.69
CA SER A 9 14.89 2.68 -3.82
C SER A 9 14.83 1.22 -3.39
N VAL A 10 15.72 0.77 -2.50
CA VAL A 10 15.71 -0.58 -1.91
C VAL A 10 14.45 -0.77 -1.05
N ILE A 11 14.06 0.23 -0.29
CA ILE A 11 12.84 0.19 0.55
C ILE A 11 11.57 0.20 -0.32
N LEU A 12 11.54 0.98 -1.41
CA LEU A 12 10.45 0.99 -2.38
C LEU A 12 10.43 -0.29 -3.26
N LEU A 13 11.58 -0.87 -3.57
CA LEU A 13 11.71 -2.17 -4.25
C LEU A 13 11.30 -3.35 -3.36
N LEU A 14 11.47 -3.24 -2.05
CA LEU A 14 11.20 -4.29 -1.07
C LEU A 14 9.72 -4.65 -0.88
N THR A 15 8.80 -3.95 -1.52
CA THR A 15 7.38 -4.32 -1.50
C THR A 15 7.05 -5.59 -2.32
N ILE A 16 8.00 -6.24 -3.00
CA ILE A 16 7.70 -7.36 -3.94
C ILE A 16 8.79 -8.44 -3.99
N MET A 17 9.52 -8.79 -2.95
CA MET A 17 10.48 -9.90 -3.10
C MET A 17 10.33 -11.02 -2.07
N VAL A 18 10.26 -12.27 -2.54
CA VAL A 18 10.09 -13.52 -1.79
C VAL A 18 11.22 -14.49 -2.11
N SER A 19 11.67 -15.30 -1.16
CA SER A 19 12.72 -16.32 -1.31
C SER A 19 12.16 -17.73 -1.57
N PRO A 20 12.92 -18.66 -2.17
CA PRO A 20 12.40 -19.83 -2.87
C PRO A 20 12.13 -21.06 -1.98
N GLY A 21 11.05 -21.75 -2.24
CA GLY A 21 10.76 -23.09 -1.71
C GLY A 21 9.45 -23.66 -2.22
N GLY A 22 9.53 -24.63 -3.13
CA GLY A 22 8.50 -25.63 -3.41
C GLY A 22 7.40 -25.23 -4.40
N ALA A 23 7.52 -25.69 -5.64
CA ALA A 23 6.62 -25.39 -6.74
C ALA A 23 5.24 -26.07 -6.60
N ALA A 24 4.18 -25.27 -6.56
CA ALA A 24 2.87 -25.65 -7.06
C ALA A 24 2.82 -25.30 -8.55
N ALA A 25 2.26 -26.19 -9.38
CA ALA A 25 2.16 -25.94 -10.81
C ALA A 25 1.14 -24.81 -11.07
N ALA A 26 1.64 -23.65 -11.40
CA ALA A 26 0.83 -22.61 -12.00
C ALA A 26 0.39 -23.04 -13.41
N ASP A 27 -0.78 -22.60 -13.85
CA ASP A 27 -1.24 -22.80 -15.21
C ASP A 27 -0.32 -22.01 -16.15
N THR A 28 0.54 -22.72 -16.87
CA THR A 28 1.57 -22.14 -17.75
C THR A 28 1.16 -22.24 -19.22
N ASP A 29 -0.14 -22.34 -19.52
CA ASP A 29 -0.57 -22.21 -20.89
C ASP A 29 -0.20 -20.82 -21.41
N SER A 30 0.69 -20.79 -22.41
CA SER A 30 1.14 -19.52 -23.01
C SER A 30 -0.05 -18.71 -23.50
N PHE A 31 -0.17 -17.49 -22.98
CA PHE A 31 -1.21 -16.57 -23.41
C PHE A 31 -0.81 -16.01 -24.78
N SER A 32 -1.57 -16.34 -25.82
CA SER A 32 -1.39 -15.72 -27.12
C SER A 32 -2.72 -15.17 -27.61
N TYR A 33 -2.74 -13.94 -28.01
CA TYR A 33 -3.91 -13.26 -28.52
C TYR A 33 -3.61 -12.62 -29.88
N VAL A 34 -4.51 -12.79 -30.83
CA VAL A 34 -4.47 -12.08 -32.10
C VAL A 34 -5.59 -11.05 -32.09
N PRO A 35 -5.31 -9.75 -31.99
CA PRO A 35 -6.34 -8.74 -31.94
C PRO A 35 -7.21 -8.77 -33.20
N ALA A 36 -8.52 -8.58 -33.01
CA ALA A 36 -9.50 -8.51 -34.11
C ALA A 36 -9.39 -7.20 -34.90
N ALA A 37 -8.79 -6.17 -34.29
CA ALA A 37 -8.59 -4.84 -34.85
C ALA A 37 -7.18 -4.32 -34.51
N THR A 38 -6.75 -3.24 -35.17
CA THR A 38 -5.48 -2.54 -34.87
C THR A 38 -5.65 -1.47 -33.79
N GLU A 39 -6.86 -1.24 -33.31
CA GLU A 39 -7.20 -0.30 -32.25
C GLU A 39 -8.40 -0.79 -31.44
N GLY A 40 -8.40 -0.51 -30.14
CA GLY A 40 -9.50 -0.81 -29.23
C GLY A 40 -9.63 0.28 -28.19
N LEU A 41 -10.85 0.54 -27.74
CA LEU A 41 -11.15 1.52 -26.68
C LEU A 41 -12.36 1.10 -25.86
N VAL A 42 -12.19 1.00 -24.56
CA VAL A 42 -13.29 0.87 -23.61
C VAL A 42 -13.86 2.28 -23.38
N ALA A 43 -15.01 2.54 -23.99
CA ALA A 43 -15.65 3.85 -23.90
C ALA A 43 -16.45 4.00 -22.59
N GLY A 44 -16.53 5.23 -22.07
CA GLY A 44 -17.37 5.54 -20.90
C GLY A 44 -16.81 5.05 -19.56
N VAL A 45 -15.55 4.68 -19.51
CA VAL A 45 -14.86 4.39 -18.24
C VAL A 45 -14.83 5.67 -17.40
N PRO A 46 -15.34 5.65 -16.16
CA PRO A 46 -15.35 6.84 -15.32
C PRO A 46 -13.94 7.24 -14.90
N TYR A 47 -13.75 8.50 -14.58
CA TYR A 47 -12.52 8.99 -13.95
C TYR A 47 -12.74 9.16 -12.45
N VAL A 48 -11.86 8.56 -11.64
CA VAL A 48 -11.83 8.75 -10.19
C VAL A 48 -10.46 9.27 -9.81
N TRP A 49 -10.41 10.48 -9.27
CA TRP A 49 -9.18 11.06 -8.77
C TRP A 49 -8.83 10.49 -7.40
N GLN A 50 -7.54 10.25 -7.15
CA GLN A 50 -7.08 9.66 -5.89
C GLN A 50 -7.15 10.61 -4.68
N GLU A 51 -7.46 11.90 -4.88
CA GLU A 51 -7.55 12.96 -3.87
C GLU A 51 -6.21 13.23 -3.17
N VAL A 52 -5.61 12.22 -2.58
CA VAL A 52 -4.35 12.28 -1.84
C VAL A 52 -3.36 11.28 -2.42
N ASN A 53 -2.08 11.65 -2.46
CA ASN A 53 -1.03 10.74 -2.89
C ASN A 53 -1.00 9.46 -2.03
N GLY A 54 -0.85 8.32 -2.68
CA GLY A 54 -0.88 7.00 -2.05
C GLY A 54 -2.21 6.26 -2.18
N LEU A 55 -3.29 6.91 -2.64
CA LEU A 55 -4.60 6.27 -2.87
C LEU A 55 -4.82 5.79 -4.32
N CYS A 56 -3.79 5.84 -5.17
CA CYS A 56 -3.89 5.52 -6.61
C CYS A 56 -4.52 4.15 -6.90
N ALA A 57 -4.11 3.14 -6.17
CA ALA A 57 -4.57 1.80 -6.39
C ALA A 57 -6.05 1.61 -5.99
N TRP A 58 -6.52 2.29 -4.94
CA TRP A 58 -7.94 2.27 -4.54
C TRP A 58 -8.81 3.06 -5.52
N ALA A 59 -8.32 4.22 -5.99
CA ALA A 59 -9.01 4.98 -7.03
C ALA A 59 -9.09 4.18 -8.33
N ALA A 60 -8.01 3.54 -8.76
CA ALA A 60 -8.02 2.65 -9.92
C ALA A 60 -8.96 1.44 -9.73
N THR A 61 -9.00 0.86 -8.52
CA THR A 61 -9.95 -0.22 -8.20
C THR A 61 -11.40 0.27 -8.29
N SER A 62 -11.70 1.48 -7.76
CA SER A 62 -13.04 2.09 -7.90
C SER A 62 -13.45 2.22 -9.37
N VAL A 63 -12.56 2.73 -10.23
CA VAL A 63 -12.80 2.82 -11.69
C VAL A 63 -13.07 1.45 -12.30
N ALA A 64 -12.27 0.44 -11.96
CA ALA A 64 -12.44 -0.93 -12.47
C ALA A 64 -13.79 -1.53 -12.04
N PHE A 65 -14.20 -1.33 -10.78
CA PHE A 65 -15.50 -1.79 -10.26
C PHE A 65 -16.66 -1.09 -10.95
N GLN A 66 -16.62 0.24 -11.09
CA GLN A 66 -17.65 1.00 -11.79
C GLN A 66 -17.77 0.56 -13.26
N SER A 67 -16.64 0.30 -13.92
CA SER A 67 -16.63 -0.22 -15.30
C SER A 67 -17.22 -1.64 -15.41
N ALA A 68 -17.10 -2.43 -14.35
CA ALA A 68 -17.73 -3.76 -14.25
C ALA A 68 -19.20 -3.70 -13.78
N GLY A 69 -19.78 -2.51 -13.62
CA GLY A 69 -21.18 -2.30 -13.23
C GLY A 69 -21.43 -2.24 -11.72
N VAL A 70 -20.40 -2.13 -10.91
CA VAL A 70 -20.49 -1.99 -9.44
C VAL A 70 -20.17 -0.53 -9.06
N PRO A 71 -21.17 0.29 -8.69
CA PRO A 71 -21.00 1.74 -8.53
C PRO A 71 -20.41 2.13 -7.17
N LEU A 72 -19.21 1.62 -6.84
CA LEU A 72 -18.49 2.01 -5.65
C LEU A 72 -17.55 3.18 -5.97
N ASP A 73 -17.67 4.27 -5.22
CA ASP A 73 -16.73 5.39 -5.30
C ASP A 73 -15.42 5.10 -4.53
N LEU A 74 -14.48 6.06 -4.53
CA LEU A 74 -13.21 5.90 -3.83
C LEU A 74 -13.41 5.62 -2.33
N HIS A 75 -14.33 6.35 -1.69
CA HIS A 75 -14.55 6.21 -0.26
C HIS A 75 -15.24 4.90 0.10
N ASP A 76 -16.12 4.38 -0.77
CA ASP A 76 -16.70 3.04 -0.61
C ASP A 76 -15.62 1.96 -0.69
N ILE A 77 -14.72 2.07 -1.68
CA ILE A 77 -13.57 1.15 -1.81
C ILE A 77 -12.66 1.24 -0.58
N LEU A 78 -12.35 2.45 -0.10
CA LEU A 78 -11.55 2.62 1.12
C LEU A 78 -12.22 1.97 2.33
N ALA A 79 -13.52 2.17 2.52
CA ALA A 79 -14.28 1.59 3.63
C ALA A 79 -14.28 0.06 3.60
N VAL A 80 -14.35 -0.55 2.41
CA VAL A 80 -14.42 -2.02 2.26
C VAL A 80 -13.03 -2.67 2.30
N THR A 81 -11.99 -2.03 1.73
CA THR A 81 -10.70 -2.68 1.47
C THR A 81 -9.54 -2.17 2.30
N SER A 82 -9.56 -0.91 2.71
CA SER A 82 -8.38 -0.21 3.22
C SER A 82 -8.35 -0.06 4.74
N VAL A 83 -9.47 -0.31 5.41
CA VAL A 83 -9.56 -0.23 6.87
C VAL A 83 -8.66 -1.26 7.54
N GLY A 84 -7.96 -0.83 8.55
CA GLY A 84 -6.99 -1.62 9.29
C GLY A 84 -5.58 -1.36 8.79
N TYR A 85 -4.68 -1.27 9.71
CA TYR A 85 -3.28 -0.95 9.47
C TYR A 85 -2.43 -2.19 9.60
N SER A 86 -1.44 -2.35 8.75
CA SER A 86 -0.46 -3.42 8.87
C SER A 86 0.95 -2.90 8.60
N PHE A 87 1.92 -3.34 9.38
CA PHE A 87 3.33 -3.09 9.16
C PHE A 87 4.16 -4.26 9.71
N ALA A 88 5.40 -4.35 9.24
CA ALA A 88 6.30 -5.41 9.60
C ALA A 88 7.25 -5.00 10.70
N TYR A 89 7.48 -5.91 11.63
CA TYR A 89 8.56 -5.86 12.59
C TYR A 89 9.55 -6.97 12.31
N LEU A 90 10.82 -6.61 12.29
CA LEU A 90 11.91 -7.55 12.14
C LEU A 90 12.62 -7.70 13.48
N ASN A 91 12.69 -8.92 14.02
CA ASN A 91 13.57 -9.23 15.14
C ASN A 91 14.97 -9.56 14.59
N TYR A 92 15.95 -8.80 15.03
CA TYR A 92 17.35 -9.02 14.68
C TYR A 92 18.20 -8.92 15.95
N ASN A 93 18.89 -9.99 16.31
CA ASN A 93 19.70 -10.07 17.55
C ASN A 93 18.92 -9.64 18.81
N ASP A 94 17.73 -10.21 19.01
CA ASP A 94 16.82 -9.90 20.13
C ASP A 94 16.29 -8.45 20.17
N THR A 95 16.49 -7.70 19.10
CA THR A 95 15.96 -6.34 18.98
C THR A 95 14.99 -6.25 17.84
N MET A 96 13.79 -5.72 18.14
CA MET A 96 12.75 -5.51 17.16
C MET A 96 13.15 -4.36 16.23
N LEU A 97 13.25 -4.65 14.94
CA LEU A 97 13.41 -3.64 13.90
C LEU A 97 12.05 -3.19 13.42
N MET A 98 11.73 -1.94 13.68
CA MET A 98 10.55 -1.30 13.16
C MET A 98 10.73 -0.97 11.68
N TYR A 99 9.72 -1.32 10.90
CA TYR A 99 9.61 -0.90 9.51
C TYR A 99 8.28 -0.15 9.34
N PRO A 100 8.29 1.19 9.29
CA PRO A 100 7.08 1.97 9.11
C PRO A 100 6.64 1.87 7.65
N GLY A 101 5.75 0.98 7.37
CA GLY A 101 5.19 0.81 6.05
C GLY A 101 4.01 -0.14 6.09
N THR A 102 2.95 0.21 5.41
CA THR A 102 1.88 -0.74 5.16
C THR A 102 2.41 -1.79 4.21
N ILE A 103 2.50 -3.02 4.68
CA ILE A 103 2.60 -4.16 3.79
C ILE A 103 1.18 -4.55 3.46
N TYR A 104 0.56 -3.73 2.68
CA TYR A 104 -0.77 -3.94 2.21
C TYR A 104 -0.68 -4.68 0.89
N MET A 105 -0.98 -5.96 0.92
CA MET A 105 -1.16 -6.73 -0.30
C MET A 105 -2.56 -6.46 -0.81
N GLN A 106 -2.69 -5.51 -1.71
CA GLN A 106 -3.96 -5.06 -2.26
C GLN A 106 -4.77 -6.17 -2.95
N ALA A 107 -4.12 -7.24 -3.40
CA ALA A 107 -4.81 -8.35 -4.05
C ALA A 107 -5.86 -9.01 -3.15
N GLU A 108 -5.54 -9.26 -1.87
CA GLU A 108 -6.49 -9.93 -0.96
C GLU A 108 -7.72 -9.06 -0.65
N PRO A 109 -7.60 -7.79 -0.23
CA PRO A 109 -8.78 -6.95 -0.02
C PRO A 109 -9.55 -6.66 -1.29
N SER A 110 -8.89 -6.52 -2.43
CA SER A 110 -9.56 -6.35 -3.73
C SER A 110 -10.34 -7.61 -4.12
N GLN A 111 -9.79 -8.81 -3.85
CA GLN A 111 -10.51 -10.07 -4.03
C GLN A 111 -11.72 -10.17 -3.10
N PHE A 112 -11.56 -9.79 -1.83
CA PHE A 112 -12.67 -9.76 -0.88
C PHE A 112 -13.80 -8.85 -1.39
N ALA A 113 -13.47 -7.62 -1.81
CA ALA A 113 -14.43 -6.69 -2.36
C ALA A 113 -15.05 -7.23 -3.67
N ALA A 114 -14.26 -7.80 -4.57
CA ALA A 114 -14.76 -8.40 -5.81
C ALA A 114 -15.79 -9.49 -5.50
N ASN A 115 -15.49 -10.41 -4.61
CA ASN A 115 -16.40 -11.47 -4.19
C ASN A 115 -17.69 -10.91 -3.57
N LEU A 116 -17.56 -9.86 -2.75
CA LEU A 116 -18.71 -9.22 -2.09
C LEU A 116 -19.70 -8.64 -3.09
N TYR A 117 -19.22 -8.20 -4.24
CA TYR A 117 -20.04 -7.57 -5.29
C TYR A 117 -20.24 -8.44 -6.54
N GLY A 118 -19.87 -9.73 -6.50
CA GLY A 118 -20.09 -10.67 -7.60
C GLY A 118 -19.20 -10.43 -8.81
N LEU A 119 -17.98 -9.95 -8.56
CA LEU A 119 -16.95 -9.84 -9.58
C LEU A 119 -15.94 -10.98 -9.44
N ASN A 120 -15.46 -11.46 -10.57
CA ASN A 120 -14.27 -12.30 -10.65
C ASN A 120 -13.05 -11.41 -10.77
N MET A 121 -12.04 -11.63 -9.92
CA MET A 121 -10.74 -10.98 -10.01
C MET A 121 -9.69 -11.98 -10.46
N THR A 122 -8.85 -11.58 -11.40
CA THR A 122 -7.64 -12.32 -11.79
C THR A 122 -6.43 -11.40 -11.66
N VAL A 123 -5.38 -11.90 -11.02
CA VAL A 123 -4.08 -11.23 -10.96
C VAL A 123 -3.16 -11.83 -12.01
N TYR A 124 -2.48 -11.00 -12.75
CA TYR A 124 -1.45 -11.39 -13.72
C TYR A 124 -0.11 -10.83 -13.28
N MET A 125 0.96 -11.56 -13.50
CA MET A 125 2.33 -11.12 -13.25
C MET A 125 3.33 -11.91 -14.08
N ASP A 126 4.50 -11.34 -14.30
CA ASP A 126 5.59 -12.00 -15.02
C ASP A 126 6.11 -13.22 -14.25
N SER A 127 6.37 -14.32 -14.95
CA SER A 127 6.94 -15.55 -14.38
C SER A 127 8.34 -15.37 -13.82
N SER A 128 9.06 -14.31 -14.22
CA SER A 128 10.36 -13.93 -13.67
C SER A 128 10.28 -13.13 -12.36
N THR A 129 9.06 -12.85 -11.86
CA THR A 129 8.87 -12.13 -10.58
C THR A 129 9.61 -12.86 -9.45
N PRO A 130 10.51 -12.21 -8.71
CA PRO A 130 11.22 -12.85 -7.62
C PRO A 130 10.25 -13.45 -6.59
N GLY A 131 10.41 -14.74 -6.30
CA GLY A 131 9.54 -15.47 -5.36
C GLY A 131 8.11 -15.71 -5.86
N VAL A 132 7.90 -15.67 -7.17
CA VAL A 132 6.58 -15.84 -7.79
C VAL A 132 5.89 -17.13 -7.35
N ASP A 133 6.61 -18.25 -7.25
CA ASP A 133 6.02 -19.53 -6.88
C ASP A 133 5.35 -19.50 -5.50
N GLN A 134 6.02 -18.88 -4.51
CA GLN A 134 5.44 -18.73 -3.17
C GLN A 134 4.26 -17.77 -3.15
N LEU A 135 4.36 -16.67 -3.90
CA LEU A 135 3.29 -15.69 -4.00
C LEU A 135 2.04 -16.30 -4.64
N VAL A 136 2.22 -17.09 -5.70
CA VAL A 136 1.15 -17.85 -6.36
C VAL A 136 0.52 -18.85 -5.39
N GLU A 137 1.34 -19.65 -4.67
CA GLU A 137 0.83 -20.61 -3.68
C GLU A 137 -0.03 -19.92 -2.62
N VAL A 138 0.46 -18.82 -2.06
CA VAL A 138 -0.24 -18.05 -1.04
C VAL A 138 -1.55 -17.47 -1.57
N TRP A 139 -1.54 -16.86 -2.74
CA TRP A 139 -2.73 -16.22 -3.30
C TRP A 139 -3.77 -17.23 -3.76
N GLN A 140 -3.35 -18.30 -4.43
CA GLN A 140 -4.26 -19.40 -4.81
C GLN A 140 -4.85 -20.10 -3.58
N GLY A 141 -4.06 -20.27 -2.50
CA GLY A 141 -4.56 -20.77 -1.22
C GLY A 141 -5.65 -19.92 -0.58
N ARG A 142 -5.80 -18.65 -1.04
CA ARG A 142 -6.85 -17.71 -0.64
C ARG A 142 -7.97 -17.57 -1.67
N GLY A 143 -7.97 -18.38 -2.71
CA GLY A 143 -8.93 -18.31 -3.79
C GLY A 143 -8.72 -17.14 -4.75
N ILE A 144 -7.54 -16.50 -4.74
CA ILE A 144 -7.18 -15.50 -5.75
C ILE A 144 -6.70 -16.22 -6.99
N SER A 145 -7.34 -15.96 -8.13
CA SER A 145 -6.89 -16.45 -9.43
C SER A 145 -5.60 -15.74 -9.83
N VAL A 146 -4.54 -16.51 -10.11
CA VAL A 146 -3.26 -15.98 -10.55
C VAL A 146 -2.88 -16.62 -11.86
N HIS A 147 -2.46 -15.79 -12.83
CA HIS A 147 -1.97 -16.21 -14.12
C HIS A 147 -0.58 -15.65 -14.37
N LEU A 148 0.38 -16.51 -14.76
CA LEU A 148 1.74 -16.09 -15.05
C LEU A 148 1.88 -15.75 -16.53
N LEU A 149 2.57 -14.64 -16.79
CA LEU A 149 2.89 -14.15 -18.14
C LEU A 149 4.35 -14.47 -18.47
N ASP A 150 4.65 -14.72 -19.74
CA ASP A 150 6.01 -14.88 -20.23
C ASP A 150 6.47 -13.57 -20.92
N GLY A 151 6.68 -12.56 -20.10
CA GLY A 151 7.25 -11.28 -20.49
C GLY A 151 6.33 -10.31 -21.21
N GLU A 152 6.94 -9.32 -21.86
CA GLU A 152 6.27 -8.14 -22.46
C GLU A 152 5.22 -8.51 -23.51
N ALA A 153 5.53 -9.48 -24.38
CA ALA A 153 4.63 -9.81 -25.47
C ALA A 153 3.27 -10.32 -24.98
N GLU A 154 3.27 -11.25 -24.01
CA GLU A 154 2.05 -11.75 -23.42
C GLU A 154 1.31 -10.70 -22.58
N ALA A 155 2.05 -9.79 -21.92
CA ALA A 155 1.44 -8.70 -21.18
C ALA A 155 0.68 -7.74 -22.12
N PHE A 156 1.24 -7.40 -23.28
CA PHE A 156 0.55 -6.57 -24.27
C PHE A 156 -0.60 -7.32 -24.96
N ASP A 157 -0.49 -8.62 -25.16
CA ASP A 157 -1.59 -9.45 -25.67
C ASP A 157 -2.75 -9.53 -24.66
N LEU A 158 -2.44 -9.66 -23.35
CA LEU A 158 -3.43 -9.55 -22.29
C LEU A 158 -4.12 -8.19 -22.32
N MET A 159 -3.38 -7.10 -22.44
CA MET A 159 -3.93 -5.75 -22.54
C MET A 159 -4.94 -5.65 -23.70
N ARG A 160 -4.53 -6.06 -24.91
CA ARG A 160 -5.40 -6.01 -26.08
C ARG A 160 -6.66 -6.85 -25.92
N SER A 161 -6.51 -8.10 -25.48
CA SER A 161 -7.66 -9.00 -25.30
C SER A 161 -8.65 -8.45 -24.28
N THR A 162 -8.16 -7.88 -23.18
CA THR A 162 -8.98 -7.30 -22.13
C THR A 162 -9.78 -6.10 -22.64
N ILE A 163 -9.15 -5.22 -23.41
CA ILE A 163 -9.81 -4.05 -24.02
C ILE A 163 -10.81 -4.47 -25.08
N ASP A 164 -10.49 -5.45 -25.91
CA ASP A 164 -11.40 -5.98 -26.93
C ASP A 164 -12.62 -6.67 -26.31
N GLU A 165 -12.49 -7.21 -25.11
CA GLU A 165 -13.62 -7.72 -24.32
C GLU A 165 -14.44 -6.62 -23.63
N GLY A 166 -13.98 -5.36 -23.67
CA GLY A 166 -14.67 -4.20 -23.13
C GLY A 166 -14.39 -3.91 -21.66
N TYR A 167 -13.27 -4.40 -21.12
CA TYR A 167 -12.87 -4.15 -19.73
C TYR A 167 -11.56 -3.35 -19.63
N PRO A 168 -11.45 -2.39 -18.69
CA PRO A 168 -10.18 -1.78 -18.37
C PRO A 168 -9.28 -2.76 -17.61
N LEU A 169 -7.96 -2.67 -17.84
CA LEU A 169 -6.97 -3.45 -17.11
C LEU A 169 -6.25 -2.55 -16.11
N LEU A 170 -6.33 -2.88 -14.82
CA LEU A 170 -5.61 -2.17 -13.78
C LEU A 170 -4.16 -2.65 -13.76
N LEU A 171 -3.20 -1.72 -13.88
CA LEU A 171 -1.77 -1.99 -13.87
C LEU A 171 -1.09 -1.44 -12.63
N SER A 172 -0.10 -2.17 -12.11
CA SER A 172 0.94 -1.63 -11.23
C SER A 172 2.10 -1.16 -12.08
N VAL A 173 2.45 0.11 -12.02
CA VAL A 173 3.48 0.73 -12.87
C VAL A 173 4.48 1.55 -12.07
N ASP A 174 5.66 1.79 -12.65
CA ASP A 174 6.61 2.78 -12.17
C ASP A 174 6.22 4.16 -12.72
N PRO A 175 5.80 5.12 -11.86
CA PRO A 175 5.34 6.43 -12.29
C PRO A 175 6.42 7.27 -12.98
N ALA A 176 7.70 6.94 -12.81
CA ALA A 176 8.78 7.66 -13.47
C ALA A 176 8.69 7.63 -15.01
N TRP A 177 7.95 6.68 -15.57
CA TRP A 177 7.76 6.53 -17.03
C TRP A 177 6.42 7.10 -17.54
N LEU A 178 5.55 7.56 -16.65
CA LEU A 178 4.24 8.10 -17.01
C LEU A 178 4.36 9.51 -17.62
N PRO A 179 3.43 9.90 -18.53
CA PRO A 179 3.56 11.12 -19.30
C PRO A 179 3.27 12.41 -18.52
N ALA A 180 2.60 12.34 -17.37
CA ALA A 180 2.22 13.52 -16.62
C ALA A 180 3.46 14.25 -16.05
N ARG A 181 3.38 15.59 -16.05
CA ARG A 181 4.46 16.46 -15.54
C ARG A 181 4.68 16.28 -14.03
N ASP A 182 3.67 15.85 -13.31
CA ASP A 182 3.74 15.51 -11.90
C ASP A 182 4.89 14.55 -11.57
N TYR A 183 5.27 13.69 -12.52
CA TYR A 183 6.33 12.70 -12.35
C TYR A 183 7.70 13.16 -12.87
N ASP A 184 7.82 14.38 -13.40
CA ASP A 184 9.09 14.90 -13.92
C ASP A 184 10.19 14.95 -12.86
N PHE A 185 9.82 15.22 -11.60
CA PHE A 185 10.76 15.25 -10.49
C PHE A 185 11.38 13.88 -10.21
N LEU A 186 10.61 12.78 -10.36
CA LEU A 186 11.14 11.41 -10.22
C LEU A 186 12.25 11.18 -11.25
N ARG A 187 11.98 11.52 -12.50
CA ARG A 187 12.97 11.40 -13.59
C ARG A 187 14.18 12.28 -13.36
N ALA A 188 13.97 13.54 -12.98
CA ALA A 188 15.04 14.50 -12.73
C ALA A 188 16.00 14.09 -11.61
N GLN A 189 15.48 13.37 -10.60
CA GLN A 189 16.27 12.87 -9.48
C GLN A 189 16.79 11.43 -9.68
N GLY A 190 16.46 10.80 -10.81
CA GLY A 190 16.81 9.40 -11.08
C GLY A 190 16.12 8.41 -10.12
N LEU A 191 14.95 8.78 -9.62
CA LEU A 191 14.11 7.93 -8.78
C LEU A 191 13.24 7.05 -9.68
N SER A 192 13.29 5.76 -9.48
CA SER A 192 12.49 4.76 -10.19
C SER A 192 12.12 3.63 -9.23
N GLY A 193 11.20 2.76 -9.64
CA GLY A 193 10.79 1.60 -8.87
C GLY A 193 9.63 1.89 -7.89
N GLY A 194 9.07 3.10 -7.88
CA GLY A 194 7.85 3.41 -7.15
C GLY A 194 6.66 2.58 -7.66
N GLY A 195 5.68 2.28 -6.79
CA GLY A 195 4.43 1.64 -7.18
C GLY A 195 3.34 2.67 -7.42
N HIS A 196 2.66 2.58 -8.58
CA HIS A 196 1.52 3.42 -8.91
C HIS A 196 0.44 2.59 -9.62
N GLY A 197 -0.84 2.84 -9.31
CA GLY A 197 -1.98 2.16 -9.92
C GLY A 197 -2.61 3.03 -11.01
N ILE A 198 -2.68 2.51 -12.23
CA ILE A 198 -3.38 3.14 -13.37
C ILE A 198 -4.29 2.11 -14.05
N LEU A 199 -5.14 2.58 -14.97
CA LEU A 199 -5.88 1.67 -15.86
C LEU A 199 -5.46 1.90 -17.31
N VAL A 200 -5.30 0.81 -18.06
CA VAL A 200 -5.30 0.89 -19.53
C VAL A 200 -6.71 0.65 -20.00
N VAL A 201 -7.18 1.55 -20.86
CA VAL A 201 -8.56 1.58 -21.40
C VAL A 201 -8.60 1.54 -22.93
N GLY A 202 -7.44 1.61 -23.60
CA GLY A 202 -7.38 1.56 -25.05
C GLY A 202 -5.99 1.28 -25.57
N TYR A 203 -5.95 0.87 -26.85
CA TYR A 203 -4.71 0.68 -27.62
C TYR A 203 -4.88 1.12 -29.08
N ASP A 204 -3.77 1.53 -29.69
CA ASP A 204 -3.64 1.83 -31.12
C ASP A 204 -2.28 1.30 -31.60
N ASP A 205 -2.27 0.13 -32.25
CA ASP A 205 -1.07 -0.52 -32.76
C ASP A 205 -0.44 0.24 -33.94
N ALA A 206 -1.25 0.98 -34.70
CA ALA A 206 -0.74 1.77 -35.82
C ALA A 206 0.03 3.00 -35.34
N ALA A 207 -0.44 3.63 -34.25
CA ALA A 207 0.24 4.74 -33.59
C ALA A 207 1.31 4.28 -32.58
N GLY A 208 1.28 3.01 -32.15
CA GLY A 208 2.16 2.46 -31.12
C GLY A 208 1.89 3.05 -29.72
N ASN A 209 0.62 3.32 -29.42
CA ASN A 209 0.18 3.97 -28.19
C ASN A 209 -0.89 3.16 -27.47
N ALA A 210 -0.89 3.24 -26.13
CA ALA A 210 -2.03 2.88 -25.28
C ALA A 210 -2.72 4.15 -24.77
N THR A 211 -3.96 4.00 -24.34
CA THR A 211 -4.73 5.04 -23.65
C THR A 211 -4.92 4.64 -22.20
N ILE A 212 -4.56 5.53 -21.27
CA ILE A 212 -4.60 5.26 -19.83
C ILE A 212 -5.55 6.21 -19.09
N ILE A 213 -6.02 5.76 -17.94
CA ILE A 213 -6.60 6.59 -16.88
C ILE A 213 -5.63 6.55 -15.70
N ASP A 214 -5.12 7.73 -15.34
CA ASP A 214 -4.18 7.91 -14.25
C ASP A 214 -4.85 8.72 -13.12
N PRO A 215 -5.22 8.09 -12.00
CA PRO A 215 -5.86 8.76 -10.88
C PRO A 215 -4.93 9.71 -10.12
N GLY A 216 -3.61 9.58 -10.31
CA GLY A 216 -2.59 10.32 -9.57
C GLY A 216 -2.29 11.71 -10.10
N VAL A 217 -2.70 12.03 -11.33
CA VAL A 217 -2.38 13.33 -11.95
C VAL A 217 -2.99 14.48 -11.17
N GLY A 218 -2.18 15.47 -10.80
CA GLY A 218 -2.55 16.63 -10.00
C GLY A 218 -2.62 16.38 -8.49
N SER A 219 -2.21 15.21 -7.98
CA SER A 219 -2.14 14.95 -6.54
C SER A 219 -0.81 15.40 -5.90
N PHE A 220 0.12 15.92 -6.70
CA PHE A 220 1.37 16.52 -6.23
C PHE A 220 1.35 18.06 -6.23
N GLY A 221 0.17 18.66 -6.40
CA GLY A 221 -0.04 20.10 -6.40
C GLY A 221 -0.75 20.61 -7.66
N ASP A 222 -1.33 21.82 -7.56
CA ASP A 222 -2.04 22.46 -8.66
C ASP A 222 -1.14 23.32 -9.56
N GLU A 223 0.17 23.29 -9.36
CA GLU A 223 1.14 24.15 -10.08
C GLU A 223 1.15 23.92 -11.60
N TYR A 224 0.70 22.77 -12.06
CA TYR A 224 0.62 22.45 -13.49
C TYR A 224 -0.71 22.82 -14.13
N GLY A 225 -1.68 23.31 -13.36
CA GLY A 225 -2.94 23.81 -13.88
C GLY A 225 -3.79 22.77 -14.59
N TYR A 226 -3.76 21.52 -14.15
CA TYR A 226 -4.65 20.50 -14.69
C TYR A 226 -6.11 20.82 -14.37
N PRO A 227 -7.04 20.60 -15.30
CA PRO A 227 -8.46 20.77 -15.00
C PRO A 227 -8.91 19.80 -13.92
N VAL A 228 -9.78 20.24 -13.01
CA VAL A 228 -10.29 19.41 -11.90
C VAL A 228 -10.93 18.12 -12.41
N ASP A 229 -11.69 18.22 -13.50
CA ASP A 229 -12.30 17.07 -14.16
C ASP A 229 -11.39 16.58 -15.30
N GLY A 230 -10.94 15.33 -15.23
CA GLY A 230 -10.21 14.67 -16.33
C GLY A 230 -8.71 14.88 -16.36
N ARG A 231 -8.06 15.18 -15.24
CA ARG A 231 -6.61 15.40 -15.13
C ARG A 231 -5.79 14.29 -15.81
N GLY A 232 -6.00 13.03 -15.43
CA GLY A 232 -5.35 11.85 -16.03
C GLY A 232 -6.28 11.02 -16.91
N ASN A 233 -7.40 11.58 -17.37
CA ASN A 233 -8.43 10.85 -18.08
C ASN A 233 -8.09 10.67 -19.56
N TYR A 234 -8.14 9.42 -20.05
CA TYR A 234 -7.88 9.06 -21.45
C TYR A 234 -6.59 9.66 -22.02
N THR A 235 -5.50 9.57 -21.26
CA THR A 235 -4.20 10.12 -21.64
C THR A 235 -3.44 9.12 -22.52
N PRO A 236 -2.90 9.52 -23.69
CA PRO A 236 -2.08 8.63 -24.51
C PRO A 236 -0.69 8.42 -23.90
N ILE A 237 -0.19 7.18 -23.98
CA ILE A 237 1.17 6.78 -23.62
C ILE A 237 1.75 5.90 -24.70
N SER A 238 3.02 6.11 -25.10
CA SER A 238 3.67 5.22 -26.07
C SER A 238 3.88 3.82 -25.48
N TYR A 239 3.82 2.78 -26.33
CA TYR A 239 4.09 1.41 -25.89
C TYR A 239 5.47 1.28 -25.24
N THR A 240 6.48 1.96 -25.72
CA THR A 240 7.81 1.95 -25.10
C THR A 240 7.77 2.51 -23.66
N ALA A 241 7.07 3.60 -23.41
CA ALA A 241 6.96 4.18 -22.08
C ALA A 241 6.13 3.28 -21.16
N LEU A 242 5.02 2.72 -21.68
CA LEU A 242 4.18 1.79 -20.91
C LEU A 242 4.94 0.50 -20.58
N ALA A 243 5.69 -0.07 -21.53
CA ALA A 243 6.52 -1.25 -21.31
C ALA A 243 7.54 -1.01 -20.19
N ASN A 244 8.25 0.13 -20.23
CA ASN A 244 9.20 0.49 -19.18
C ASN A 244 8.53 0.69 -17.82
N ALA A 245 7.38 1.36 -17.79
CA ALA A 245 6.61 1.57 -16.56
C ALA A 245 6.12 0.25 -15.96
N TRP A 246 5.61 -0.64 -16.79
CA TRP A 246 4.94 -1.87 -16.35
C TRP A 246 5.96 -2.99 -16.07
N SER A 247 6.99 -3.16 -16.91
CA SER A 247 8.07 -4.13 -16.63
C SER A 247 8.83 -3.83 -15.35
N GLY A 248 8.99 -2.55 -14.99
CA GLY A 248 9.55 -2.13 -13.71
C GLY A 248 8.77 -2.62 -12.49
N ARG A 249 7.55 -3.14 -12.73
CA ARG A 249 6.67 -3.75 -11.74
C ARG A 249 6.25 -5.18 -12.12
N TYR A 250 7.11 -5.90 -12.87
CA TYR A 250 6.91 -7.30 -13.24
C TYR A 250 5.57 -7.58 -13.94
N PHE A 251 5.08 -6.65 -14.75
CA PHE A 251 3.80 -6.73 -15.45
C PHE A 251 2.59 -7.07 -14.53
N ILE A 252 2.68 -6.73 -13.24
CA ILE A 252 1.58 -6.96 -12.30
C ILE A 252 0.36 -6.17 -12.76
N SER A 253 -0.77 -6.88 -12.88
CA SER A 253 -2.05 -6.31 -13.25
C SER A 253 -3.22 -7.06 -12.61
N MET A 254 -4.37 -6.41 -12.54
CA MET A 254 -5.62 -6.97 -12.01
C MET A 254 -6.75 -6.72 -12.99
N LEU A 255 -7.51 -7.75 -13.27
CA LEU A 255 -8.69 -7.71 -14.12
C LEU A 255 -9.93 -8.05 -13.30
N PHE A 256 -10.94 -7.20 -13.37
CA PHE A 256 -12.23 -7.39 -12.72
C PHE A 256 -13.31 -7.57 -13.78
N LYS A 257 -14.06 -8.68 -13.70
CA LYS A 257 -15.16 -8.99 -14.62
C LYS A 257 -16.41 -9.39 -13.86
N PRO A 258 -17.62 -9.06 -14.33
CA PRO A 258 -18.85 -9.65 -13.82
C PRO A 258 -18.82 -11.18 -13.99
N GLY A 259 -19.51 -11.90 -13.10
CA GLY A 259 -19.69 -13.36 -13.25
C GLY A 259 -19.38 -14.15 -11.98
N GLY A 260 -19.00 -13.48 -10.90
CA GLY A 260 -18.98 -14.07 -9.56
C GLY A 260 -20.38 -14.12 -8.94
N ASP A 261 -20.60 -15.06 -8.04
CA ASP A 261 -21.82 -15.14 -7.23
C ASP A 261 -21.73 -14.13 -6.09
N ALA A 262 -22.47 -13.02 -6.19
CA ALA A 262 -22.57 -12.09 -5.07
C ALA A 262 -23.34 -12.75 -3.90
N PRO A 263 -22.86 -12.59 -2.66
CA PRO A 263 -23.57 -13.09 -1.49
C PRO A 263 -24.95 -12.41 -1.36
N THR A 264 -25.94 -13.16 -0.92
CA THR A 264 -27.29 -12.62 -0.66
C THR A 264 -27.31 -11.69 0.56
N ASP A 265 -26.43 -11.91 1.51
CA ASP A 265 -26.25 -11.10 2.71
C ASP A 265 -24.80 -10.60 2.73
N ARG A 266 -24.59 -9.38 2.25
CA ARG A 266 -23.26 -8.75 2.22
C ARG A 266 -22.80 -8.36 3.62
N SER A 267 -23.73 -7.94 4.48
CA SER A 267 -23.42 -7.48 5.82
C SER A 267 -22.84 -8.59 6.69
N ALA A 268 -23.30 -9.83 6.47
CA ALA A 268 -22.78 -11.02 7.15
C ALA A 268 -21.30 -11.31 6.83
N LEU A 269 -20.76 -10.77 5.74
CA LEU A 269 -19.35 -10.89 5.37
C LEU A 269 -18.56 -9.61 5.64
N LEU A 270 -19.11 -8.45 5.24
CA LEU A 270 -18.43 -7.16 5.37
C LEU A 270 -18.22 -6.77 6.83
N GLY A 271 -19.23 -6.92 7.66
CA GLY A 271 -19.16 -6.56 9.08
C GLY A 271 -18.06 -7.30 9.85
N PRO A 272 -18.03 -8.65 9.82
CA PRO A 272 -16.93 -9.42 10.41
C PRO A 272 -15.56 -9.08 9.84
N TYR A 273 -15.47 -8.86 8.52
CA TYR A 273 -14.21 -8.50 7.86
C TYR A 273 -13.66 -7.17 8.40
N VAL A 274 -14.49 -6.12 8.45
CA VAL A 274 -14.09 -4.81 8.96
C VAL A 274 -13.77 -4.88 10.47
N ARG A 275 -14.60 -5.55 11.26
CA ARG A 275 -14.35 -5.79 12.68
C ARG A 275 -12.96 -6.39 12.91
N ASP A 276 -12.65 -7.46 12.21
CA ASP A 276 -11.41 -8.20 12.41
C ASP A 276 -10.19 -7.38 11.99
N ARG A 277 -10.33 -6.54 10.97
CA ARG A 277 -9.25 -5.64 10.54
C ARG A 277 -9.04 -4.48 11.52
N ILE A 278 -10.09 -3.99 12.17
CA ILE A 278 -10.00 -2.93 13.19
C ILE A 278 -9.43 -3.46 14.49
N LEU A 279 -9.95 -4.59 15.00
CA LEU A 279 -9.42 -5.24 16.19
C LEU A 279 -7.98 -5.71 15.97
N GLY A 280 -7.70 -6.22 14.80
CA GLY A 280 -6.39 -6.70 14.45
C GLY A 280 -5.88 -7.84 15.31
N ALA A 281 -4.66 -8.23 15.07
CA ALA A 281 -3.92 -9.19 15.89
C ALA A 281 -2.42 -9.04 15.63
N PRO A 282 -1.55 -9.29 16.61
CA PRO A 282 -0.14 -9.54 16.35
C PRO A 282 0.01 -10.93 15.73
N ALA A 283 0.76 -11.02 14.64
CA ALA A 283 1.12 -12.29 14.03
C ALA A 283 2.64 -12.43 13.99
N ALA A 284 3.17 -13.48 14.59
CA ALA A 284 4.60 -13.80 14.55
C ALA A 284 4.89 -14.76 13.40
N TYR A 285 6.02 -14.56 12.76
CA TYR A 285 6.42 -15.31 11.61
C TYR A 285 7.93 -15.60 11.61
N GLU A 286 8.30 -16.86 11.51
CA GLU A 286 9.68 -17.31 11.52
C GLU A 286 10.24 -17.31 10.09
N ALA A 287 11.02 -16.29 9.75
CA ALA A 287 11.64 -16.15 8.44
C ALA A 287 12.93 -16.97 8.31
N SER A 288 13.61 -17.21 9.45
CA SER A 288 14.77 -18.07 9.61
C SER A 288 14.89 -18.45 11.09
N PRO A 289 15.76 -19.43 11.46
CA PRO A 289 15.96 -19.79 12.87
C PRO A 289 16.30 -18.61 13.80
N ASP A 290 16.88 -17.54 13.23
CA ASP A 290 17.35 -16.38 13.98
C ASP A 290 16.54 -15.09 13.68
N THR A 291 15.45 -15.20 12.92
CA THR A 291 14.68 -14.03 12.50
C THR A 291 13.19 -14.28 12.58
N VAL A 292 12.51 -13.50 13.40
CA VAL A 292 11.05 -13.49 13.51
C VAL A 292 10.54 -12.16 12.96
N VAL A 293 9.63 -12.23 11.99
CA VAL A 293 8.89 -11.08 11.49
C VAL A 293 7.57 -11.02 12.21
N LEU A 294 7.30 -9.92 12.88
CA LEU A 294 6.03 -9.64 13.53
C LEU A 294 5.18 -8.74 12.64
N TRP A 295 3.96 -9.15 12.43
CA TRP A 295 2.94 -8.40 11.72
C TRP A 295 1.88 -7.99 12.72
N SER A 296 1.56 -6.71 12.74
CA SER A 296 0.49 -6.19 13.54
C SER A 296 -0.54 -5.49 12.65
N PHE A 297 -1.80 -5.67 12.97
CA PHE A 297 -2.94 -5.11 12.24
C PHE A 297 -3.85 -4.37 13.19
N GLY A 298 -4.61 -3.41 12.68
CA GLY A 298 -5.66 -2.70 13.41
C GLY A 298 -5.17 -2.08 14.72
N GLU A 299 -5.90 -2.26 15.78
CA GLU A 299 -5.58 -1.77 17.12
C GLU A 299 -4.19 -2.20 17.58
N ALA A 300 -3.85 -3.48 17.40
CA ALA A 300 -2.55 -4.01 17.82
C ALA A 300 -1.38 -3.32 17.08
N ALA A 301 -1.58 -2.87 15.83
CA ALA A 301 -0.58 -2.13 15.08
C ALA A 301 -0.31 -0.75 15.70
N PHE A 302 -1.36 0.01 16.01
CA PHE A 302 -1.19 1.32 16.64
C PHE A 302 -0.61 1.23 18.04
N ARG A 303 -0.96 0.19 18.80
CA ARG A 303 -0.37 -0.06 20.11
C ARG A 303 1.11 -0.37 20.03
N ALA A 304 1.52 -1.17 19.04
CA ALA A 304 2.92 -1.45 18.79
C ALA A 304 3.68 -0.20 18.31
N LEU A 305 3.10 0.59 17.39
CA LEU A 305 3.66 1.88 16.97
C LEU A 305 3.87 2.83 18.15
N GLY A 306 2.88 2.93 19.06
CA GLY A 306 3.00 3.75 20.25
C GLY A 306 4.17 3.33 21.13
N ALA A 307 4.45 2.03 21.27
CA ALA A 307 5.61 1.55 22.00
C ALA A 307 6.94 1.89 21.28
N ASP A 308 7.00 1.67 19.97
CA ASP A 308 8.21 1.79 19.17
C ASP A 308 8.60 3.25 18.89
N TYR A 309 7.62 4.15 18.77
CA TYR A 309 7.87 5.59 18.64
C TYR A 309 8.07 6.31 19.97
N SER A 310 8.00 5.59 21.08
CA SER A 310 8.45 6.15 22.36
C SER A 310 9.95 6.44 22.34
N ARG A 311 10.41 7.35 23.22
CA ARG A 311 11.84 7.63 23.41
C ARG A 311 12.67 6.34 23.54
N GLN A 312 12.22 5.41 24.39
CA GLN A 312 12.93 4.14 24.61
C GLN A 312 12.92 3.23 23.39
N GLY A 313 11.76 3.12 22.69
CA GLY A 313 11.63 2.31 21.49
C GLY A 313 12.55 2.78 20.36
N LEU A 314 12.56 4.09 20.09
CA LEU A 314 13.43 4.70 19.08
C LEU A 314 14.91 4.56 19.45
N THR A 315 15.27 4.76 20.71
CA THR A 315 16.66 4.58 21.17
C THR A 315 17.11 3.14 20.92
N ASN A 316 16.34 2.16 21.36
CA ASN A 316 16.66 0.74 21.15
C ASN A 316 16.82 0.40 19.67
N TYR A 317 15.93 0.93 18.83
CA TYR A 317 15.96 0.69 17.38
C TYR A 317 17.22 1.30 16.73
N LEU A 318 17.56 2.54 17.06
CA LEU A 318 18.71 3.24 16.49
C LEU A 318 20.05 2.67 16.99
N ASP A 319 20.08 2.14 18.22
CA ASP A 319 21.29 1.56 18.82
C ASP A 319 21.77 0.29 18.10
N ILE A 320 20.89 -0.40 17.36
CA ILE A 320 21.28 -1.57 16.53
C ILE A 320 22.34 -1.20 15.51
N PHE A 321 22.34 0.05 15.04
CA PHE A 321 23.23 0.55 13.99
C PHE A 321 24.50 1.21 14.55
N THR A 322 24.73 1.10 15.88
CA THR A 322 25.92 1.65 16.54
C THR A 322 27.18 0.93 16.09
N GLY A 323 28.21 1.68 15.72
CA GLY A 323 29.53 1.17 15.30
C GLY A 323 29.60 0.76 13.81
N MET A 324 28.57 1.05 12.99
CA MET A 324 28.66 0.86 11.54
C MET A 324 29.37 2.03 10.85
N ASP A 325 29.97 1.77 9.69
CA ASP A 325 30.57 2.83 8.86
C ASP A 325 29.50 3.83 8.39
N GLY A 326 29.72 5.12 8.64
CA GLY A 326 28.76 6.17 8.31
C GLY A 326 27.53 6.16 9.22
N GLU A 327 27.67 5.66 10.45
CA GLU A 327 26.59 5.52 11.44
C GLU A 327 25.77 6.80 11.60
N ARG A 328 26.42 7.93 11.71
CA ARG A 328 25.76 9.21 11.98
C ARG A 328 24.83 9.62 10.85
N GLU A 329 25.32 9.63 9.62
CA GLU A 329 24.51 9.98 8.44
C GLU A 329 23.40 8.96 8.20
N PHE A 330 23.68 7.69 8.48
CA PHE A 330 22.68 6.63 8.34
C PHE A 330 21.55 6.78 9.36
N LYS A 331 21.89 6.95 10.66
CA LYS A 331 20.88 7.14 11.72
C LYS A 331 20.07 8.43 11.51
N ALA A 332 20.70 9.54 11.10
CA ALA A 332 19.99 10.77 10.76
C ALA A 332 18.99 10.57 9.63
N SER A 333 19.41 9.89 8.56
CA SER A 333 18.52 9.55 7.45
C SER A 333 17.38 8.62 7.88
N LEU A 334 17.66 7.69 8.78
CA LEU A 334 16.66 6.76 9.30
C LEU A 334 15.63 7.47 10.19
N ILE A 335 16.08 8.38 11.07
CA ILE A 335 15.18 9.22 11.89
C ILE A 335 14.22 9.99 10.97
N LEU A 336 14.74 10.69 9.96
CA LEU A 336 13.90 11.41 8.99
C LEU A 336 12.90 10.48 8.30
N PHE A 337 13.34 9.31 7.84
CA PHE A 337 12.50 8.34 7.17
C PHE A 337 11.36 7.82 8.06
N LEU A 338 11.64 7.56 9.35
CA LEU A 338 10.66 7.11 10.33
C LEU A 338 9.53 8.13 10.49
N GLY A 339 9.87 9.42 10.60
CA GLY A 339 8.88 10.50 10.73
C GLY A 339 7.99 10.63 9.47
N LEU A 340 8.61 10.71 8.30
CA LEU A 340 7.89 10.81 7.02
C LEU A 340 6.99 9.59 6.78
N GLY A 341 7.50 8.39 7.08
CA GLY A 341 6.74 7.15 6.93
C GLY A 341 5.56 7.07 7.89
N LEU A 342 5.73 7.45 9.15
CA LEU A 342 4.64 7.45 10.12
C LEU A 342 3.53 8.43 9.70
N GLU A 343 3.87 9.67 9.39
CA GLU A 343 2.88 10.68 9.02
C GLU A 343 2.10 10.29 7.76
N ALA A 344 2.79 9.76 6.74
CA ALA A 344 2.14 9.24 5.55
C ALA A 344 1.14 8.12 5.87
N GLN A 345 1.54 7.17 6.70
CA GLN A 345 0.67 6.04 7.06
C GLN A 345 -0.51 6.48 7.94
N VAL A 346 -0.29 7.36 8.89
CA VAL A 346 -1.34 7.93 9.74
C VAL A 346 -2.36 8.68 8.88
N THR A 347 -1.91 9.50 7.92
CA THR A 347 -2.79 10.23 6.99
C THR A 347 -3.64 9.27 6.16
N LEU A 348 -3.05 8.23 5.58
CA LEU A 348 -3.79 7.23 4.79
C LEU A 348 -4.81 6.46 5.64
N GLN A 349 -4.46 6.11 6.87
CA GLN A 349 -5.37 5.41 7.77
C GLN A 349 -6.49 6.32 8.30
N TYR A 350 -6.22 7.61 8.52
CA TYR A 350 -7.26 8.59 8.79
C TYR A 350 -8.34 8.58 7.71
N LEU A 351 -7.93 8.69 6.45
CA LEU A 351 -8.87 8.72 5.31
C LEU A 351 -9.67 7.43 5.20
N SER A 352 -9.00 6.28 5.35
CA SER A 352 -9.62 4.97 5.27
C SER A 352 -10.61 4.73 6.42
N PHE A 353 -10.23 5.06 7.63
CA PHE A 353 -11.09 4.87 8.80
C PHE A 353 -12.26 5.86 8.81
N ARG A 354 -12.01 7.11 8.43
CA ARG A 354 -13.07 8.09 8.22
C ARG A 354 -14.06 7.61 7.17
N ALA A 355 -13.57 7.08 6.04
CA ALA A 355 -14.44 6.48 5.03
C ALA A 355 -15.29 5.35 5.61
N ALA A 356 -14.70 4.45 6.42
CA ALA A 356 -15.46 3.39 7.08
C ALA A 356 -16.56 3.91 8.00
N LEU A 357 -16.28 4.93 8.82
CA LEU A 357 -17.29 5.50 9.73
C LEU A 357 -18.49 6.11 8.99
N TYR A 358 -18.25 6.70 7.81
CA TYR A 358 -19.32 7.36 7.05
C TYR A 358 -20.00 6.47 6.03
N ARG A 359 -19.30 5.50 5.44
CA ARG A 359 -19.82 4.70 4.32
C ARG A 359 -20.39 3.36 4.74
N LEU A 360 -19.86 2.72 5.79
CA LEU A 360 -20.40 1.42 6.23
C LEU A 360 -21.87 1.48 6.63
N PRO A 361 -22.40 2.55 7.28
CA PRO A 361 -23.83 2.67 7.52
C PRO A 361 -24.66 2.71 6.23
N ASP A 362 -24.15 3.31 5.16
CA ASP A 362 -24.83 3.35 3.86
C ASP A 362 -24.70 2.02 3.09
N LEU A 363 -23.58 1.32 3.26
CA LEU A 363 -23.33 0.02 2.64
C LEU A 363 -24.05 -1.14 3.34
N MET A 364 -24.43 -0.96 4.62
CA MET A 364 -25.16 -1.94 5.46
C MET A 364 -26.35 -1.27 6.19
N PRO A 365 -27.32 -0.69 5.46
CA PRO A 365 -28.37 0.14 6.07
C PRO A 365 -29.32 -0.64 6.99
N GLU A 366 -29.32 -1.98 6.93
CA GLU A 366 -30.10 -2.84 7.81
C GLU A 366 -29.43 -3.12 9.15
N ILE A 367 -28.18 -2.70 9.34
CA ILE A 367 -27.38 -2.94 10.56
C ILE A 367 -27.26 -1.63 11.34
N ASP A 368 -27.53 -1.69 12.63
CA ASP A 368 -27.27 -0.55 13.54
C ASP A 368 -25.77 -0.46 13.87
N LEU A 369 -25.12 0.52 13.28
CA LEU A 369 -23.70 0.82 13.46
C LEU A 369 -23.43 2.05 14.33
N GLU A 370 -24.44 2.59 15.05
CA GLU A 370 -24.26 3.80 15.88
C GLU A 370 -23.16 3.60 16.94
N GLY A 371 -23.09 2.44 17.57
CA GLY A 371 -22.04 2.10 18.55
C GLY A 371 -20.64 2.12 17.94
N PHE A 372 -20.48 1.58 16.74
CA PHE A 372 -19.21 1.61 15.99
C PHE A 372 -18.81 3.04 15.62
N VAL A 373 -19.74 3.80 15.03
CA VAL A 373 -19.49 5.19 14.60
C VAL A 373 -19.13 6.07 15.78
N SER A 374 -19.90 5.97 16.87
CA SER A 374 -19.68 6.75 18.10
C SER A 374 -18.33 6.44 18.75
N ALA A 375 -17.99 5.15 18.89
CA ALA A 375 -16.71 4.73 19.48
C ALA A 375 -15.52 5.11 18.58
N GLY A 376 -15.67 4.96 17.26
CA GLY A 376 -14.61 5.26 16.30
C GLY A 376 -14.35 6.75 16.11
N ALA A 377 -15.33 7.61 16.31
CA ALA A 377 -15.20 9.05 16.05
C ALA A 377 -14.09 9.72 16.90
N SER A 378 -13.81 9.21 18.11
CA SER A 378 -12.73 9.74 18.94
C SER A 378 -11.34 9.52 18.33
N SER A 379 -11.15 8.49 17.51
CA SER A 379 -9.86 8.25 16.85
C SER A 379 -9.53 9.33 15.82
N LEU A 380 -10.54 9.94 15.19
CA LEU A 380 -10.32 10.98 14.17
C LEU A 380 -9.57 12.17 14.77
N LEU A 381 -9.86 12.55 16.01
CA LEU A 381 -9.15 13.65 16.71
C LEU A 381 -7.68 13.30 16.92
N HIS A 382 -7.37 12.06 17.27
CA HIS A 382 -5.98 11.62 17.43
C HIS A 382 -5.23 11.54 16.10
N PHE A 383 -5.92 11.11 15.03
CA PHE A 383 -5.36 11.11 13.69
C PHE A 383 -5.06 12.52 13.19
N GLU A 384 -5.97 13.47 13.42
CA GLU A 384 -5.82 14.88 13.00
C GLU A 384 -4.61 15.56 13.65
N GLU A 385 -4.26 15.18 14.88
CA GLU A 385 -3.05 15.70 15.56
C GLU A 385 -1.75 15.13 15.00
N LEU A 386 -1.79 13.95 14.38
CA LEU A 386 -0.62 13.27 13.82
C LEU A 386 -0.51 13.40 12.30
N ALA A 387 -1.64 13.50 11.62
CA ALA A 387 -1.70 13.59 10.17
C ALA A 387 -1.23 14.97 9.69
N ASP A 388 -0.78 15.03 8.45
CA ASP A 388 -0.52 16.29 7.78
C ASP A 388 -1.84 16.98 7.43
N ASN A 389 -2.15 18.05 8.17
CA ASN A 389 -3.37 18.83 7.99
C ASN A 389 -3.44 19.49 6.61
N ASP A 390 -2.31 19.91 6.04
CA ASP A 390 -2.28 20.51 4.71
C ASP A 390 -2.65 19.47 3.65
N THR A 391 -2.19 18.24 3.80
CA THR A 391 -2.61 17.12 2.95
C THR A 391 -4.10 16.84 3.06
N LEU A 392 -4.67 16.89 4.26
CA LEU A 392 -6.08 16.62 4.50
C LEU A 392 -7.00 17.75 4.00
N LEU A 393 -6.56 19.02 4.14
CA LEU A 393 -7.33 20.21 3.75
C LEU A 393 -7.17 20.53 2.26
N TYR A 394 -6.02 20.23 1.69
CA TYR A 394 -5.66 20.53 0.31
C TYR A 394 -5.18 19.26 -0.40
N PRO A 395 -6.07 18.34 -0.73
CA PRO A 395 -5.71 17.13 -1.47
C PRO A 395 -4.93 17.48 -2.73
N GLY A 396 -3.80 16.84 -2.94
CA GLY A 396 -2.89 17.11 -4.06
C GLY A 396 -1.70 18.02 -3.74
N ASN A 397 -1.59 18.58 -2.55
CA ASN A 397 -0.45 19.41 -2.16
C ASN A 397 0.62 18.60 -1.42
N LEU A 398 1.10 17.51 -2.00
CA LEU A 398 2.04 16.57 -1.38
C LEU A 398 3.41 16.63 -2.04
N THR A 399 4.09 17.73 -1.94
CA THR A 399 5.53 17.77 -2.25
C THR A 399 6.40 17.37 -1.07
N VAL A 400 5.93 17.59 0.16
CA VAL A 400 6.65 17.24 1.39
C VAL A 400 5.64 17.09 2.54
N TYR A 401 5.66 15.98 3.25
CA TYR A 401 5.01 15.91 4.57
C TYR A 401 5.72 16.87 5.51
N ASP A 402 5.01 17.82 6.08
CA ASP A 402 5.52 18.86 6.98
C ASP A 402 4.63 19.08 8.22
N GLY A 403 3.75 18.14 8.50
CA GLY A 403 2.94 18.11 9.71
C GLY A 403 3.79 17.93 10.98
N PHE A 404 3.13 17.77 12.10
CA PHE A 404 3.78 17.71 13.41
C PHE A 404 4.81 16.58 13.51
N VAL A 405 4.47 15.37 13.03
CA VAL A 405 5.35 14.20 13.13
C VAL A 405 6.60 14.38 12.28
N SER A 406 6.44 14.65 10.99
CA SER A 406 7.59 14.79 10.09
C SER A 406 8.46 15.99 10.39
N SER A 407 7.88 17.10 10.86
CA SER A 407 8.63 18.28 11.32
C SER A 407 9.48 17.96 12.55
N THR A 408 8.93 17.25 13.53
CA THR A 408 9.67 16.79 14.73
C THR A 408 10.84 15.89 14.32
N PHE A 409 10.58 14.86 13.53
CA PHE A 409 11.62 13.92 13.13
C PHE A 409 12.68 14.54 12.22
N ARG A 410 12.32 15.53 11.39
CA ARG A 410 13.28 16.31 10.62
C ARG A 410 14.21 17.10 11.52
N ALA A 411 13.66 17.78 12.52
CA ALA A 411 14.47 18.53 13.50
C ALA A 411 15.39 17.59 14.31
N MET A 412 14.87 16.43 14.74
CA MET A 412 15.69 15.40 15.40
C MET A 412 16.84 14.90 14.51
N ALA A 413 16.55 14.66 13.23
CA ALA A 413 17.54 14.18 12.26
C ALA A 413 18.66 15.23 12.03
N ASP A 414 18.30 16.49 11.87
CA ASP A 414 19.22 17.61 11.68
C ASP A 414 20.10 17.81 12.92
N GLU A 415 19.50 17.79 14.12
CA GLU A 415 20.22 17.91 15.40
C GLU A 415 21.19 16.73 15.60
N PHE A 416 20.72 15.50 15.40
CA PHE A 416 21.59 14.32 15.47
C PHE A 416 22.72 14.36 14.43
N ASN A 417 22.40 14.77 13.20
CA ASN A 417 23.41 14.91 12.15
C ASN A 417 24.45 15.99 12.50
N SER A 418 24.11 17.00 13.30
CA SER A 418 25.01 18.04 13.73
C SER A 418 25.87 17.63 14.94
N THR A 419 25.28 16.99 15.94
CA THR A 419 25.89 16.67 17.21
C THR A 419 26.52 15.27 17.29
N GLY A 420 25.87 14.29 16.68
CA GLY A 420 26.15 12.85 16.83
C GLY A 420 25.74 12.28 18.19
N ASP A 421 25.03 13.05 19.01
CA ASP A 421 24.61 12.68 20.37
C ASP A 421 23.14 12.28 20.39
N LEU A 422 22.88 10.97 20.24
CA LEU A 422 21.53 10.41 20.21
C LEU A 422 20.78 10.64 21.54
N GLU A 423 21.49 10.50 22.68
CA GLU A 423 20.86 10.64 23.99
C GLU A 423 20.37 12.09 24.19
N SER A 424 21.19 13.07 23.82
CA SER A 424 20.84 14.48 23.88
C SER A 424 19.60 14.78 23.02
N VAL A 425 19.58 14.29 21.78
CA VAL A 425 18.43 14.46 20.87
C VAL A 425 17.17 13.83 21.45
N MET A 426 17.23 12.60 21.92
CA MET A 426 16.09 11.91 22.51
C MET A 426 15.55 12.61 23.77
N ASN A 427 16.42 13.23 24.57
CA ASN A 427 16.01 14.03 25.73
C ASN A 427 15.38 15.36 25.33
N GLN A 428 15.91 16.01 24.29
CA GLN A 428 15.39 17.28 23.80
C GLN A 428 13.98 17.19 23.24
N TYR A 429 13.65 16.09 22.56
CA TYR A 429 12.36 15.87 21.90
C TYR A 429 11.44 14.89 22.66
N GLU A 430 11.69 14.67 23.97
CA GLU A 430 10.92 13.73 24.79
C GLU A 430 9.44 14.08 24.86
N ASP A 431 9.09 15.37 24.94
CA ASP A 431 7.70 15.85 25.02
C ASP A 431 6.95 15.61 23.70
N GLU A 432 7.59 15.86 22.55
CA GLU A 432 7.02 15.60 21.22
C GLU A 432 6.81 14.10 20.99
N LEU A 433 7.81 13.28 21.34
CA LEU A 433 7.70 11.82 21.24
C LEU A 433 6.61 11.27 22.15
N SER A 434 6.47 11.82 23.36
CA SER A 434 5.39 11.48 24.30
C SER A 434 4.02 11.85 23.72
N THR A 435 3.91 12.99 23.05
CA THR A 435 2.69 13.43 22.37
C THR A 435 2.32 12.48 21.24
N ILE A 436 3.28 12.15 20.36
CA ILE A 436 3.07 11.19 19.27
C ILE A 436 2.61 9.84 19.82
N THR A 437 3.30 9.32 20.82
CA THR A 437 2.94 8.05 21.49
C THR A 437 1.53 8.08 22.08
N THR A 438 1.16 9.18 22.74
CA THR A 438 -0.17 9.36 23.34
C THR A 438 -1.27 9.30 22.29
N HIS A 439 -1.09 9.97 21.15
CA HIS A 439 -2.07 9.93 20.08
C HIS A 439 -2.15 8.56 19.39
N LEU A 440 -1.02 7.89 19.16
CA LEU A 440 -1.01 6.52 18.61
C LEU A 440 -1.76 5.54 19.52
N LEU A 441 -1.54 5.61 20.83
CA LEU A 441 -2.27 4.81 21.80
C LEU A 441 -3.76 5.20 21.91
N GLY A 442 -4.08 6.48 21.74
CA GLY A 442 -5.46 6.97 21.68
C GLY A 442 -6.22 6.42 20.47
N ILE A 443 -5.56 6.31 19.31
CA ILE A 443 -6.10 5.63 18.13
C ILE A 443 -6.35 4.16 18.45
N ALA A 444 -5.38 3.45 19.06
CA ALA A 444 -5.51 2.05 19.42
C ALA A 444 -6.70 1.82 20.35
N ASP A 445 -6.84 2.61 21.41
CA ASP A 445 -7.94 2.49 22.37
C ASP A 445 -9.32 2.74 21.71
N SER A 446 -9.40 3.73 20.82
CA SER A 446 -10.63 4.03 20.08
C SER A 446 -10.99 2.93 19.08
N TRP A 447 -9.98 2.36 18.41
CA TRP A 447 -10.19 1.24 17.50
C TRP A 447 -10.59 -0.04 18.24
N LEU A 448 -10.04 -0.28 19.42
CA LEU A 448 -10.49 -1.38 20.29
C LEU A 448 -11.96 -1.22 20.65
N ALA A 449 -12.38 -0.01 21.04
CA ALA A 449 -13.77 0.27 21.37
C ALA A 449 -14.70 0.11 20.16
N ALA A 450 -14.31 0.64 19.00
CA ALA A 450 -15.07 0.52 17.74
C ALA A 450 -15.18 -0.94 17.29
N GLY A 451 -14.08 -1.69 17.32
CA GLY A 451 -14.06 -3.11 16.98
C GLY A 451 -14.90 -3.95 17.94
N ASN A 452 -14.91 -3.63 19.22
CA ASN A 452 -15.78 -4.30 20.21
C ASN A 452 -17.26 -4.01 19.95
N ALA A 453 -17.64 -2.80 19.56
CA ALA A 453 -19.00 -2.49 19.14
C ALA A 453 -19.43 -3.34 17.93
N LEU A 454 -18.55 -3.55 16.97
CA LEU A 454 -18.82 -4.48 15.86
C LEU A 454 -18.88 -5.94 16.33
N ALA A 455 -18.09 -6.33 17.33
CA ALA A 455 -18.10 -7.68 17.88
C ALA A 455 -19.38 -8.02 18.67
N GLU A 456 -20.09 -7.03 19.17
CA GLU A 456 -21.43 -7.23 19.76
C GLU A 456 -22.45 -7.66 18.69
N ILE A 457 -22.30 -7.15 17.46
CA ILE A 457 -23.16 -7.49 16.32
C ILE A 457 -22.72 -8.82 15.69
N TRP A 458 -21.41 -8.98 15.49
CA TRP A 458 -20.80 -10.16 14.89
C TRP A 458 -19.79 -10.81 15.85
N PRO A 459 -20.20 -11.69 16.76
CA PRO A 459 -19.36 -12.20 17.84
C PRO A 459 -18.25 -13.18 17.38
N ASN A 460 -18.36 -13.76 16.22
CA ASN A 460 -17.36 -14.71 15.73
C ASN A 460 -16.16 -13.98 15.10
N ASN A 461 -14.96 -14.27 15.55
CA ASN A 461 -13.73 -13.67 15.03
C ASN A 461 -13.17 -14.52 13.88
N LEU A 462 -13.35 -14.05 12.64
CA LEU A 462 -12.79 -14.68 11.44
C LEU A 462 -11.27 -14.51 11.32
N PHE A 463 -10.70 -13.47 11.94
CA PHE A 463 -9.27 -13.18 11.86
C PHE A 463 -8.43 -14.24 12.59
N VAL A 464 -8.95 -14.86 13.62
CA VAL A 464 -8.31 -16.01 14.29
C VAL A 464 -8.16 -17.18 13.32
N ILE A 465 -9.06 -17.29 12.33
CA ILE A 465 -9.04 -18.33 11.31
C ILE A 465 -8.06 -17.98 10.17
N TYR A 466 -7.99 -16.69 9.78
CA TYR A 466 -7.23 -16.23 8.59
C TYR A 466 -5.95 -15.45 8.92
N GLY A 467 -5.79 -14.94 10.14
CA GLY A 467 -4.65 -14.13 10.56
C GLY A 467 -3.27 -14.76 10.29
N PRO A 468 -3.03 -16.04 10.61
CA PRO A 468 -1.78 -16.70 10.31
C PRO A 468 -1.44 -16.74 8.81
N TRP A 469 -2.46 -16.79 7.95
CA TRP A 469 -2.30 -16.85 6.49
C TRP A 469 -2.04 -15.46 5.87
N ILE A 470 -2.54 -14.39 6.49
CA ILE A 470 -2.23 -13.01 6.09
C ILE A 470 -0.74 -12.74 6.35
N ALA A 471 -0.19 -13.24 7.45
CA ALA A 471 1.22 -13.14 7.76
C ALA A 471 2.11 -13.83 6.72
N VAL A 472 1.72 -15.00 6.21
CA VAL A 472 2.49 -15.77 5.22
C VAL A 472 2.67 -15.02 3.89
N ALA A 473 1.66 -14.29 3.42
CA ALA A 473 1.70 -13.58 2.13
C ALA A 473 2.68 -12.41 2.08
N SER A 474 3.08 -11.95 3.22
CA SER A 474 3.90 -10.75 3.37
C SER A 474 5.40 -11.05 3.54
N PHE A 475 5.78 -12.29 3.34
CA PHE A 475 7.07 -12.92 3.69
C PHE A 475 8.31 -12.35 3.01
N GLY A 476 8.20 -11.99 1.77
CA GLY A 476 9.38 -11.66 0.96
C GLY A 476 10.09 -10.38 1.37
N VAL A 477 9.39 -9.47 2.00
CA VAL A 477 9.92 -8.15 2.33
C VAL A 477 10.88 -8.21 3.51
N GLY A 478 10.57 -8.98 4.55
CA GLY A 478 11.41 -9.08 5.75
C GLY A 478 12.77 -9.71 5.47
N ALA A 479 12.82 -10.79 4.70
CA ALA A 479 14.06 -11.50 4.40
C ALA A 479 15.08 -10.64 3.62
N LEU A 480 14.61 -9.70 2.83
CA LEU A 480 15.47 -8.83 2.01
C LEU A 480 16.00 -7.62 2.76
N VAL A 481 15.26 -7.06 3.71
CA VAL A 481 15.81 -6.03 4.63
C VAL A 481 16.95 -6.64 5.42
N VAL A 482 16.81 -7.85 5.95
CA VAL A 482 17.88 -8.57 6.66
C VAL A 482 19.03 -8.88 5.71
N ALA A 483 18.77 -9.34 4.50
CA ALA A 483 19.80 -9.60 3.51
C ALA A 483 20.54 -8.31 3.10
N ALA A 484 19.85 -7.19 2.93
CA ALA A 484 20.46 -5.89 2.65
C ALA A 484 21.32 -5.40 3.83
N ILE A 485 20.83 -5.52 5.06
CA ILE A 485 21.59 -5.17 6.27
C ILE A 485 22.82 -6.06 6.44
N VAL A 486 22.68 -7.37 6.25
CA VAL A 486 23.80 -8.33 6.32
C VAL A 486 24.78 -8.11 5.18
N TRP A 487 24.31 -7.78 3.97
CA TRP A 487 25.17 -7.46 2.83
C TRP A 487 25.96 -6.16 3.05
N ILE A 488 25.30 -5.10 3.54
CA ILE A 488 25.96 -3.82 3.90
C ILE A 488 27.05 -4.03 4.96
N ARG A 489 26.85 -4.94 5.94
CA ARG A 489 27.85 -5.27 6.95
C ARG A 489 29.00 -6.17 6.44
N ARG A 490 28.79 -6.94 5.35
CA ARG A 490 29.80 -7.86 4.82
C ARG A 490 30.61 -7.32 3.65
N THR A 491 30.24 -6.17 3.10
CA THR A 491 31.02 -5.53 2.03
C THR A 491 32.15 -4.70 2.67
N PRO A 492 33.43 -5.14 2.59
CA PRO A 492 34.52 -4.31 3.04
C PRO A 492 34.55 -3.02 2.21
N SER A 493 34.75 -1.89 2.86
CA SER A 493 35.01 -0.62 2.19
C SER A 493 36.23 -0.79 1.28
N GLN A 494 35.98 -0.78 -0.05
CA GLN A 494 37.03 -0.50 -1.03
C GLN A 494 37.25 0.98 -1.20
#